data_67ce95ef1d1596e15c90a92a56c64c81
#
_entry.id   67ce95ef1d1596e15c90a92a56c64c81
#
_cell.length_a   1.000
_cell.length_b   1.000
_cell.length_c   1.000
_cell.angle_alpha   90.00
_cell.angle_beta   90.00
_cell.angle_gamma   90.00
#
_symmetry.space_group_name_H-M   'P 1'
#
loop_
_entity.id
_entity.type
_entity.pdbx_description
1 polymer ?
#
loop_
_entity_poly.entity_id
_entity_poly.type
_entity_poly.pdbx_seq_one_letter_code
_entity_poly.pdbx_strand_id
1 'polypeptide(L)'
;MSRFARSRRVFFIEEPIFADNATNQEQSRKEDANLHISGCELTGVRVCTPILPAGLTRKEIIASQRELLNSLLTEQGLSDYIAWYYTPMAREFSNGICAKAVIYDCMDELSAFTGAPSEMQVNERELFSVADLVFTGGASLYEAKRKQHGSVHQFASSVDFEHFARARSIGSEPCDQEAIPRPRLGYAGVIDERMDIPLLATAAALRPEWHFILVGPVVKIDPESLPTLPNIHYLGLKKYDDLPSYFAGWDIGMLPFALNKSTRFISPTKTPEYLAAGLRVISTPIRDVITPYGDLGLAGIVNDAGDFVRTADSMLKGSYDSGFRERADAFLSRSSWDKTWADMNQLIDRTLSSMSSAPQTRTKSFAAASAESVAHV
;
A
#
# COMPACT_ATOMS: atom_id res chain seq x y z
N MET A 1 0.03 8.77 8.21
CA MET A 1 -0.76 9.97 8.62
C MET A 1 -0.94 10.07 10.13
N SER A 2 -1.22 8.99 10.87
CA SER A 2 -1.42 9.03 12.33
C SER A 2 -0.27 9.71 13.11
N ARG A 3 0.98 9.51 12.71
CA ARG A 3 2.13 10.18 13.33
C ARG A 3 2.18 11.68 13.05
N PHE A 4 1.78 12.11 11.86
CA PHE A 4 1.65 13.54 11.54
C PHE A 4 0.51 14.18 12.33
N ALA A 5 -0.56 13.45 12.63
CA ALA A 5 -1.68 13.94 13.42
C ALA A 5 -1.33 14.24 14.88
N ARG A 6 -0.18 13.76 15.39
CA ARG A 6 0.33 14.10 16.72
C ARG A 6 0.72 15.60 16.85
N SER A 7 1.05 16.25 15.74
CA SER A 7 1.55 17.66 15.74
C SER A 7 0.85 18.57 14.74
N ARG A 8 0.04 18.04 13.84
CA ARG A 8 -0.66 18.77 12.77
C ARG A 8 -2.10 18.30 12.67
N ARG A 9 -3.01 19.16 12.22
CA ARG A 9 -4.34 18.72 11.80
C ARG A 9 -4.20 17.94 10.51
N VAL A 10 -4.71 16.70 10.47
CA VAL A 10 -4.68 15.85 9.28
C VAL A 10 -6.10 15.55 8.85
N PHE A 11 -6.41 15.91 7.61
CA PHE A 11 -7.67 15.57 6.92
C PHE A 11 -7.32 14.55 5.84
N PHE A 12 -7.84 13.34 5.97
CA PHE A 12 -7.64 12.26 5.00
C PHE A 12 -8.91 12.13 4.16
N ILE A 13 -8.82 12.47 2.87
CA ILE A 13 -9.95 12.42 1.95
C ILE A 13 -9.97 11.04 1.30
N GLU A 14 -11.05 10.30 1.53
CA GLU A 14 -11.28 8.98 0.95
C GLU A 14 -11.89 9.05 -0.44
N GLU A 15 -11.96 7.90 -1.10
CA GLU A 15 -12.75 7.75 -2.32
C GLU A 15 -14.25 7.95 -2.01
N PRO A 16 -15.01 8.48 -2.96
CA PRO A 16 -16.42 8.76 -2.73
C PRO A 16 -17.27 7.48 -2.58
N ILE A 17 -18.23 7.53 -1.68
CA ILE A 17 -19.30 6.54 -1.55
C ILE A 17 -20.53 7.06 -2.29
N PHE A 18 -21.17 6.19 -3.06
CA PHE A 18 -22.38 6.54 -3.79
C PHE A 18 -23.61 6.12 -2.99
N ALA A 19 -24.51 7.08 -2.71
CA ALA A 19 -25.76 6.81 -2.02
C ALA A 19 -26.68 6.01 -2.94
N ASP A 20 -27.08 4.80 -2.49
CA ASP A 20 -28.08 4.01 -3.19
C ASP A 20 -29.46 4.66 -3.02
N ASN A 21 -30.10 4.99 -4.12
CA ASN A 21 -31.47 5.52 -4.12
C ASN A 21 -32.52 4.48 -3.66
N ALA A 22 -32.10 3.26 -3.28
CA ALA A 22 -33.02 2.11 -3.15
C ALA A 22 -33.38 1.68 -1.72
N THR A 23 -32.76 2.20 -0.66
CA THR A 23 -32.91 1.56 0.67
C THR A 23 -33.40 2.41 1.83
N ASN A 24 -33.81 3.67 1.67
CA ASN A 24 -34.41 4.39 2.81
C ASN A 24 -35.53 5.37 2.38
N GLN A 25 -36.80 4.89 2.41
CA GLN A 25 -37.97 5.73 2.22
C GLN A 25 -38.29 6.69 3.38
N GLU A 26 -37.49 6.74 4.47
CA GLU A 26 -37.80 7.56 5.65
C GLU A 26 -36.71 8.59 6.05
N GLN A 27 -35.57 8.64 5.41
CA GLN A 27 -34.62 9.73 5.70
C GLN A 27 -34.26 10.51 4.44
N SER A 28 -34.97 11.65 4.30
CA SER A 28 -34.70 12.82 3.44
C SER A 28 -33.85 12.55 2.19
N ARG A 29 -34.46 12.74 1.03
CA ARG A 29 -33.83 12.99 -0.27
C ARG A 29 -32.62 13.89 -0.09
N LYS A 30 -31.43 13.31 0.06
CA LYS A 30 -30.16 14.03 -0.12
C LYS A 30 -29.86 13.98 -1.61
N GLU A 31 -30.45 14.92 -2.34
CA GLU A 31 -30.13 15.17 -3.75
C GLU A 31 -28.73 15.77 -3.92
N ASP A 32 -28.11 16.24 -2.83
CA ASP A 32 -26.86 16.97 -2.87
C ASP A 32 -25.67 16.16 -2.34
N ALA A 33 -24.53 16.35 -2.99
CA ALA A 33 -23.25 15.84 -2.52
C ALA A 33 -22.91 16.42 -1.13
N ASN A 34 -22.41 15.59 -0.21
CA ASN A 34 -21.98 16.06 1.11
C ASN A 34 -20.66 15.38 1.53
N LEU A 35 -19.98 15.98 2.53
CA LEU A 35 -18.76 15.46 3.10
C LEU A 35 -18.99 15.00 4.53
N HIS A 36 -18.91 13.69 4.75
CA HIS A 36 -18.93 13.14 6.10
C HIS A 36 -17.55 13.21 6.72
N ILE A 37 -17.42 13.88 7.87
CA ILE A 37 -16.14 13.96 8.60
C ILE A 37 -16.25 13.17 9.89
N SER A 38 -15.45 12.12 10.02
CA SER A 38 -15.30 11.33 11.24
C SER A 38 -13.91 11.51 11.84
N GLY A 39 -13.83 11.55 13.17
CA GLY A 39 -12.56 11.59 13.88
C GLY A 39 -12.13 10.19 14.29
N CYS A 40 -10.91 9.80 13.98
CA CYS A 40 -10.32 8.59 14.55
C CYS A 40 -9.67 8.94 15.91
N GLU A 41 -10.32 8.60 17.01
CA GLU A 41 -9.85 8.91 18.37
C GLU A 41 -8.44 8.37 18.65
N LEU A 42 -8.12 7.18 18.11
CA LEU A 42 -6.81 6.55 18.30
C LEU A 42 -5.67 7.27 17.57
N THR A 43 -5.95 7.87 16.42
CA THR A 43 -4.92 8.42 15.55
C THR A 43 -4.93 9.95 15.46
N GLY A 44 -6.04 10.59 15.82
CA GLY A 44 -6.25 12.04 15.64
C GLY A 44 -6.46 12.46 14.17
N VAL A 45 -6.50 11.52 13.23
CA VAL A 45 -6.78 11.79 11.81
C VAL A 45 -8.28 12.03 11.64
N ARG A 46 -8.64 13.08 10.91
CA ARG A 46 -10.02 13.33 10.46
C ARG A 46 -10.21 12.70 9.09
N VAL A 47 -11.07 11.69 9.04
CA VAL A 47 -11.41 11.00 7.80
C VAL A 47 -12.59 11.72 7.17
N CYS A 48 -12.41 12.14 5.91
CA CYS A 48 -13.35 12.91 5.13
C CYS A 48 -13.86 12.03 3.98
N THR A 49 -15.07 11.50 4.09
CA THR A 49 -15.67 10.60 3.11
C THR A 49 -16.70 11.39 2.28
N PRO A 50 -16.44 11.67 0.98
CA PRO A 50 -17.44 12.25 0.10
C PRO A 50 -18.60 11.29 -0.11
N ILE A 51 -19.82 11.75 0.10
CA ILE A 51 -21.05 11.00 -0.19
C ILE A 51 -21.70 11.68 -1.39
N LEU A 52 -21.77 10.96 -2.51
CA LEU A 52 -22.25 11.47 -3.78
C LEU A 52 -23.55 10.75 -4.19
N PRO A 53 -24.46 11.42 -4.91
CA PRO A 53 -25.61 10.76 -5.54
C PRO A 53 -25.17 9.67 -6.52
N ALA A 54 -25.96 8.60 -6.63
CA ALA A 54 -25.73 7.58 -7.63
C ALA A 54 -26.03 8.09 -9.05
N GLY A 55 -25.38 7.49 -10.07
CA GLY A 55 -25.66 7.79 -11.47
C GLY A 55 -24.98 9.04 -12.04
N LEU A 56 -24.11 9.69 -11.26
CA LEU A 56 -23.33 10.83 -11.75
C LEU A 56 -22.31 10.38 -12.83
N THR A 57 -22.14 11.22 -13.83
CA THR A 57 -21.03 11.09 -14.78
C THR A 57 -19.70 11.39 -14.10
N ARG A 58 -18.58 10.90 -14.66
CA ARG A 58 -17.25 11.20 -14.15
C ARG A 58 -17.00 12.70 -13.99
N LYS A 59 -17.45 13.52 -14.94
CA LYS A 59 -17.28 14.98 -14.88
C LYS A 59 -18.02 15.59 -13.67
N GLU A 60 -19.22 15.11 -13.40
CA GLU A 60 -20.02 15.55 -12.24
C GLU A 60 -19.39 15.09 -10.94
N ILE A 61 -18.89 13.84 -10.86
CA ILE A 61 -18.16 13.34 -9.70
C ILE A 61 -16.96 14.24 -9.38
N ILE A 62 -16.13 14.57 -10.38
CA ILE A 62 -14.97 15.44 -10.22
C ILE A 62 -15.38 16.85 -9.77
N ALA A 63 -16.46 17.40 -10.33
CA ALA A 63 -16.97 18.72 -9.95
C ALA A 63 -17.46 18.73 -8.49
N SER A 64 -18.26 17.74 -8.09
CA SER A 64 -18.76 17.60 -6.72
C SER A 64 -17.62 17.42 -5.71
N GLN A 65 -16.64 16.58 -6.01
CA GLN A 65 -15.48 16.41 -5.12
C GLN A 65 -14.68 17.72 -4.98
N ARG A 66 -14.55 18.50 -6.05
CA ARG A 66 -13.89 19.81 -6.02
C ARG A 66 -14.63 20.81 -5.14
N GLU A 67 -15.94 20.87 -5.26
CA GLU A 67 -16.79 21.73 -4.42
C GLU A 67 -16.67 21.35 -2.94
N LEU A 68 -16.78 20.06 -2.62
CA LEU A 68 -16.62 19.54 -1.26
C LEU A 68 -15.23 19.85 -0.68
N LEU A 69 -14.16 19.71 -1.48
CA LEU A 69 -12.81 20.06 -1.06
C LEU A 69 -12.69 21.54 -0.76
N ASN A 70 -13.20 22.44 -1.62
CA ASN A 70 -13.17 23.87 -1.40
C ASN A 70 -13.98 24.29 -0.16
N SER A 71 -15.14 23.69 0.05
CA SER A 71 -15.94 23.88 1.26
C SER A 71 -15.19 23.46 2.51
N LEU A 72 -14.56 22.27 2.49
CA LEU A 72 -13.71 21.81 3.59
C LEU A 72 -12.59 22.80 3.93
N LEU A 73 -11.85 23.27 2.92
CA LEU A 73 -10.75 24.22 3.12
C LEU A 73 -11.25 25.53 3.75
N THR A 74 -12.39 26.02 3.31
CA THR A 74 -13.01 27.26 3.79
C THR A 74 -13.56 27.10 5.20
N GLU A 75 -14.36 26.10 5.46
CA GLU A 75 -15.04 25.85 6.74
C GLU A 75 -14.06 25.52 7.87
N GLN A 76 -12.98 24.81 7.54
CA GLN A 76 -11.93 24.48 8.51
C GLN A 76 -10.85 25.56 8.63
N GLY A 77 -10.96 26.68 7.90
CA GLY A 77 -10.01 27.77 7.92
C GLY A 77 -8.60 27.36 7.51
N LEU A 78 -8.49 26.52 6.48
CA LEU A 78 -7.22 25.95 6.02
C LEU A 78 -6.60 26.87 4.94
N SER A 79 -5.76 27.81 5.37
CA SER A 79 -5.02 28.70 4.47
C SER A 79 -3.55 28.33 4.33
N ASP A 80 -2.96 27.66 5.31
CA ASP A 80 -1.54 27.26 5.34
C ASP A 80 -1.45 25.75 5.55
N TYR A 81 -1.54 24.99 4.46
CA TYR A 81 -1.60 23.55 4.49
C TYR A 81 -0.67 22.90 3.46
N ILE A 82 -0.37 21.63 3.69
CA ILE A 82 0.38 20.75 2.78
C ILE A 82 -0.64 19.83 2.08
N ALA A 83 -0.60 19.79 0.76
CA ALA A 83 -1.33 18.81 -0.02
C ALA A 83 -0.49 17.54 -0.18
N TRP A 84 -1.03 16.40 0.32
CA TRP A 84 -0.37 15.10 0.26
C TRP A 84 -1.16 14.14 -0.61
N TYR A 85 -0.56 13.65 -1.66
CA TYR A 85 -1.19 12.78 -2.64
C TYR A 85 -0.67 11.36 -2.54
N TYR A 86 -1.56 10.40 -2.32
CA TYR A 86 -1.29 8.96 -2.47
C TYR A 86 -1.64 8.45 -3.87
N THR A 87 -2.53 9.15 -4.57
CA THR A 87 -2.94 8.79 -5.93
C THR A 87 -2.93 10.00 -6.85
N PRO A 88 -2.41 9.85 -8.08
CA PRO A 88 -2.48 10.90 -9.09
C PRO A 88 -3.91 11.30 -9.45
N MET A 89 -4.88 10.39 -9.30
CA MET A 89 -6.28 10.66 -9.65
C MET A 89 -6.89 11.80 -8.84
N ALA A 90 -6.42 12.04 -7.63
CA ALA A 90 -6.88 13.16 -6.81
C ALA A 90 -6.58 14.53 -7.43
N ARG A 91 -5.66 14.62 -8.41
CA ARG A 91 -5.41 15.86 -9.15
C ARG A 91 -6.61 16.36 -9.94
N GLU A 92 -7.49 15.48 -10.40
CA GLU A 92 -8.65 15.85 -11.21
C GLU A 92 -9.59 16.81 -10.47
N PHE A 93 -9.77 16.64 -9.18
CA PHE A 93 -10.63 17.50 -8.39
C PHE A 93 -9.87 18.55 -7.56
N SER A 94 -8.56 18.39 -7.40
CA SER A 94 -7.75 19.28 -6.55
C SER A 94 -6.77 20.18 -7.32
N ASN A 95 -6.86 20.26 -8.64
CA ASN A 95 -5.91 21.00 -9.48
C ASN A 95 -5.97 22.54 -9.32
N GLY A 96 -6.90 23.08 -8.53
CA GLY A 96 -7.04 24.52 -8.28
C GLY A 96 -6.65 24.95 -6.85
N ILE A 97 -6.26 24.02 -5.97
CA ILE A 97 -5.95 24.38 -4.58
C ILE A 97 -4.56 25.02 -4.45
N CYS A 98 -4.44 25.97 -3.51
CA CYS A 98 -3.21 26.71 -3.24
C CYS A 98 -2.54 26.18 -1.96
N ALA A 99 -1.90 25.01 -2.04
CA ALA A 99 -1.15 24.45 -0.94
C ALA A 99 0.22 25.12 -0.78
N LYS A 100 0.72 25.24 0.45
CA LYS A 100 2.06 25.73 0.76
C LYS A 100 3.15 24.83 0.22
N ALA A 101 2.91 23.51 0.27
CA ALA A 101 3.75 22.51 -0.36
C ALA A 101 2.89 21.35 -0.89
N VAL A 102 3.36 20.70 -1.93
CA VAL A 102 2.74 19.54 -2.55
C VAL A 102 3.69 18.34 -2.40
N ILE A 103 3.19 17.28 -1.79
CA ILE A 103 3.92 16.03 -1.61
C ILE A 103 3.22 14.92 -2.42
N TYR A 104 3.99 14.20 -3.21
CA TYR A 104 3.54 12.97 -3.86
C TYR A 104 4.17 11.77 -3.17
N ASP A 105 3.36 10.96 -2.52
CA ASP A 105 3.74 9.72 -1.85
C ASP A 105 3.40 8.54 -2.77
N CYS A 106 4.33 8.24 -3.68
CA CYS A 106 4.23 7.20 -4.69
C CYS A 106 4.60 5.86 -4.06
N MET A 107 3.62 5.20 -3.44
CA MET A 107 3.84 3.92 -2.77
C MET A 107 3.91 2.73 -3.73
N ASP A 108 3.22 2.83 -4.87
CA ASP A 108 3.15 1.81 -5.92
C ASP A 108 3.14 2.44 -7.32
N GLU A 109 3.45 1.65 -8.35
CA GLU A 109 3.24 2.02 -9.75
C GLU A 109 1.76 1.77 -10.13
N LEU A 110 0.88 2.68 -9.67
CA LEU A 110 -0.57 2.53 -9.80
C LEU A 110 -1.04 2.33 -11.24
N SER A 111 -0.31 2.91 -12.22
CA SER A 111 -0.62 2.78 -13.64
C SER A 111 -0.36 1.36 -14.21
N ALA A 112 0.35 0.53 -13.45
CA ALA A 112 0.67 -0.85 -13.86
C ALA A 112 -0.37 -1.88 -13.42
N PHE A 113 -1.32 -1.50 -12.55
CA PHE A 113 -2.37 -2.40 -12.09
C PHE A 113 -3.44 -2.62 -13.15
N THR A 114 -4.01 -3.82 -13.18
CA THR A 114 -5.14 -4.16 -14.04
C THR A 114 -6.33 -3.24 -13.74
N GLY A 115 -6.90 -2.65 -14.79
CA GLY A 115 -8.02 -1.71 -14.66
C GLY A 115 -7.64 -0.29 -14.24
N ALA A 116 -6.34 0.04 -14.21
CA ALA A 116 -5.91 1.42 -13.96
C ALA A 116 -6.51 2.38 -15.00
N PRO A 117 -7.08 3.53 -14.58
CA PRO A 117 -7.61 4.53 -15.50
C PRO A 117 -6.56 5.02 -16.49
N SER A 118 -6.97 5.26 -17.74
CA SER A 118 -6.06 5.77 -18.80
C SER A 118 -5.41 7.11 -18.43
N GLU A 119 -6.11 7.93 -17.65
CA GLU A 119 -5.67 9.25 -17.19
C GLU A 119 -4.61 9.18 -16.08
N MET A 120 -4.42 8.02 -15.45
CA MET A 120 -3.48 7.85 -14.33
C MET A 120 -2.08 8.38 -14.67
N GLN A 121 -1.56 8.02 -15.83
CA GLN A 121 -0.22 8.46 -16.26
C GLN A 121 -0.15 9.97 -16.60
N VAL A 122 -1.24 10.54 -17.10
CA VAL A 122 -1.32 11.98 -17.39
C VAL A 122 -1.31 12.74 -16.07
N ASN A 123 -2.19 12.35 -15.16
CA ASN A 123 -2.30 12.94 -13.83
C ASN A 123 -0.99 12.78 -13.02
N GLU A 124 -0.29 11.65 -13.17
CA GLU A 124 1.00 11.45 -12.51
C GLU A 124 2.06 12.40 -13.03
N ARG A 125 2.15 12.60 -14.36
CA ARG A 125 3.08 13.60 -14.93
C ARG A 125 2.77 15.02 -14.45
N GLU A 126 1.49 15.38 -14.39
CA GLU A 126 1.07 16.66 -13.84
C GLU A 126 1.47 16.78 -12.34
N LEU A 127 1.22 15.73 -11.57
CA LEU A 127 1.58 15.71 -10.15
C LEU A 127 3.09 15.85 -9.95
N PHE A 128 3.92 15.18 -10.74
CA PHE A 128 5.37 15.38 -10.73
C PHE A 128 5.78 16.83 -11.05
N SER A 129 5.06 17.51 -11.94
CA SER A 129 5.40 18.89 -12.31
C SER A 129 5.11 19.91 -11.21
N VAL A 130 4.18 19.62 -10.30
CA VAL A 130 3.76 20.51 -9.21
C VAL A 130 4.25 20.08 -7.83
N ALA A 131 4.69 18.85 -7.67
CA ALA A 131 5.22 18.34 -6.41
C ALA A 131 6.48 19.12 -5.98
N ASP A 132 6.65 19.31 -4.70
CA ASP A 132 7.85 19.86 -4.08
C ASP A 132 8.73 18.74 -3.51
N LEU A 133 8.08 17.64 -3.10
CA LEU A 133 8.71 16.41 -2.63
C LEU A 133 8.00 15.19 -3.23
N VAL A 134 8.76 14.18 -3.58
CA VAL A 134 8.26 12.87 -3.99
C VAL A 134 8.86 11.81 -3.08
N PHE A 135 8.01 10.99 -2.46
CA PHE A 135 8.40 9.80 -1.72
C PHE A 135 8.08 8.56 -2.53
N THR A 136 8.89 7.52 -2.41
CA THR A 136 8.66 6.25 -3.11
C THR A 136 8.71 5.08 -2.15
N GLY A 137 7.81 4.11 -2.34
CA GLY A 137 7.61 2.98 -1.43
C GLY A 137 8.73 1.92 -1.42
N GLY A 138 9.68 1.98 -2.34
CA GLY A 138 10.75 1.00 -2.43
C GLY A 138 11.90 1.42 -3.35
N ALA A 139 12.95 0.62 -3.40
CA ALA A 139 14.15 0.91 -4.19
C ALA A 139 13.89 0.84 -5.69
N SER A 140 13.13 -0.16 -6.14
CA SER A 140 12.78 -0.34 -7.55
C SER A 140 11.97 0.83 -8.09
N LEU A 141 11.02 1.31 -7.30
CA LEU A 141 10.18 2.45 -7.63
C LEU A 141 10.99 3.76 -7.59
N TYR A 142 11.86 3.92 -6.60
CA TYR A 142 12.78 5.06 -6.55
C TYR A 142 13.63 5.17 -7.81
N GLU A 143 14.27 4.08 -8.24
CA GLU A 143 15.08 4.06 -9.47
C GLU A 143 14.27 4.39 -10.73
N ALA A 144 12.98 4.02 -10.78
CA ALA A 144 12.11 4.34 -11.89
C ALA A 144 11.72 5.83 -11.90
N LYS A 145 11.48 6.43 -10.74
CA LYS A 145 10.91 7.79 -10.61
C LYS A 145 11.95 8.89 -10.44
N ARG A 146 13.16 8.60 -9.93
CA ARG A 146 14.19 9.62 -9.61
C ARG A 146 14.63 10.50 -10.77
N LYS A 147 14.38 10.07 -12.03
CA LYS A 147 14.69 10.85 -13.22
C LYS A 147 13.57 11.83 -13.61
N GLN A 148 12.40 11.69 -12.98
CA GLN A 148 11.22 12.48 -13.33
C GLN A 148 11.07 13.73 -12.47
N HIS A 149 11.78 13.80 -11.32
CA HIS A 149 11.68 14.91 -10.39
C HIS A 149 13.00 15.13 -9.65
N GLY A 150 13.33 16.40 -9.33
CA GLY A 150 14.59 16.76 -8.68
C GLY A 150 14.70 16.40 -7.19
N SER A 151 13.57 16.12 -6.52
CA SER A 151 13.52 15.82 -5.08
C SER A 151 12.69 14.55 -4.86
N VAL A 152 13.28 13.39 -5.22
CA VAL A 152 12.71 12.05 -4.98
C VAL A 152 13.47 11.40 -3.86
N HIS A 153 12.76 10.83 -2.89
CA HIS A 153 13.33 10.19 -1.71
C HIS A 153 12.70 8.81 -1.50
N GLN A 154 13.55 7.82 -1.22
CA GLN A 154 13.09 6.45 -0.97
C GLN A 154 12.69 6.27 0.48
N PHE A 155 11.48 5.73 0.70
CA PHE A 155 10.96 5.31 1.99
C PHE A 155 10.30 3.94 1.83
N ALA A 156 11.10 2.89 1.92
CA ALA A 156 10.55 1.54 1.96
C ALA A 156 9.64 1.37 3.18
N SER A 157 8.64 0.51 3.05
CA SER A 157 7.71 0.23 4.15
C SER A 157 8.46 -0.26 5.38
N SER A 158 8.18 0.38 6.51
CA SER A 158 8.61 -0.07 7.83
C SER A 158 7.66 -1.14 8.37
N VAL A 159 8.02 -1.72 9.50
CA VAL A 159 7.22 -2.72 10.19
C VAL A 159 6.86 -2.26 11.60
N ASP A 160 5.67 -2.63 12.07
CA ASP A 160 5.33 -2.61 13.49
C ASP A 160 5.93 -3.86 14.14
N PHE A 161 7.21 -3.75 14.52
CA PHE A 161 7.98 -4.87 15.03
C PHE A 161 7.34 -5.50 16.26
N GLU A 162 6.94 -4.68 17.23
CA GLU A 162 6.35 -5.17 18.49
C GLU A 162 5.04 -5.92 18.23
N HIS A 163 4.22 -5.42 17.32
CA HIS A 163 2.97 -6.07 16.95
C HIS A 163 3.20 -7.48 16.38
N PHE A 164 4.08 -7.61 15.37
CA PHE A 164 4.31 -8.91 14.74
C PHE A 164 5.20 -9.83 15.57
N ALA A 165 6.13 -9.30 16.38
CA ALA A 165 6.94 -10.10 17.30
C ALA A 165 6.11 -10.84 18.36
N ARG A 166 4.87 -10.41 18.62
CA ARG A 166 3.92 -11.17 19.48
C ARG A 166 3.74 -12.60 19.02
N ALA A 167 3.81 -12.86 17.70
CA ALA A 167 3.73 -14.21 17.14
C ALA A 167 4.74 -15.19 17.76
N ARG A 168 5.87 -14.70 18.23
CA ARG A 168 6.97 -15.52 18.82
C ARG A 168 6.63 -16.09 20.19
N SER A 169 5.60 -15.55 20.85
CA SER A 169 5.20 -15.91 22.22
C SER A 169 3.74 -16.32 22.36
N ILE A 170 2.95 -16.27 21.30
CA ILE A 170 1.55 -16.69 21.30
C ILE A 170 1.50 -18.21 21.38
N GLY A 171 0.79 -18.71 22.40
CA GLY A 171 0.63 -20.15 22.65
C GLY A 171 -0.67 -20.74 22.11
N SER A 172 -1.59 -19.92 21.57
CA SER A 172 -2.88 -20.37 21.02
C SER A 172 -3.06 -19.87 19.60
N GLU A 173 -3.54 -20.74 18.74
CA GLU A 173 -3.82 -20.41 17.34
C GLU A 173 -5.32 -20.10 17.13
N PRO A 174 -5.70 -19.36 16.06
CA PRO A 174 -7.09 -19.19 15.67
C PRO A 174 -7.75 -20.54 15.35
N CYS A 175 -9.01 -20.71 15.76
CA CYS A 175 -9.74 -21.97 15.64
C CYS A 175 -9.92 -22.44 14.18
N ASP A 176 -9.92 -21.53 13.21
CA ASP A 176 -10.01 -21.86 11.79
C ASP A 176 -8.66 -22.27 11.17
N GLN A 177 -7.57 -22.18 11.94
CA GLN A 177 -6.24 -22.63 11.54
C GLN A 177 -5.75 -23.81 12.37
N GLU A 178 -6.12 -23.88 13.64
CA GLU A 178 -5.59 -24.85 14.62
C GLU A 178 -5.69 -26.31 14.15
N ALA A 179 -6.79 -26.65 13.46
CA ALA A 179 -7.03 -28.02 12.97
C ALA A 179 -6.23 -28.38 11.71
N ILE A 180 -5.58 -27.43 11.05
CA ILE A 180 -4.82 -27.68 9.82
C ILE A 180 -3.45 -28.25 10.21
N PRO A 181 -3.03 -29.42 9.65
CA PRO A 181 -1.75 -30.02 10.00
C PRO A 181 -0.54 -29.16 9.62
N ARG A 182 0.61 -29.45 10.20
CA ARG A 182 1.90 -28.87 9.82
C ARG A 182 2.65 -29.82 8.86
N PRO A 183 3.58 -29.32 8.01
CA PRO A 183 4.06 -27.92 7.98
C PRO A 183 3.07 -27.00 7.24
N ARG A 184 3.03 -25.73 7.69
CA ARG A 184 2.18 -24.68 7.12
C ARG A 184 3.00 -23.57 6.49
N LEU A 185 2.73 -23.29 5.22
CA LEU A 185 3.34 -22.21 4.48
C LEU A 185 2.28 -21.12 4.29
N GLY A 186 2.47 -19.96 4.92
CA GLY A 186 1.43 -18.94 5.01
C GLY A 186 1.68 -17.72 4.14
N TYR A 187 0.60 -17.17 3.59
CA TYR A 187 0.53 -15.88 2.92
C TYR A 187 -0.56 -15.02 3.56
N ALA A 188 -0.25 -13.76 3.89
CA ALA A 188 -1.24 -12.79 4.35
C ALA A 188 -1.23 -11.56 3.43
N GLY A 189 -2.33 -11.30 2.75
CA GLY A 189 -2.48 -10.17 1.84
C GLY A 189 -3.64 -10.37 0.87
N VAL A 190 -3.87 -9.36 0.03
CA VAL A 190 -4.86 -9.45 -1.04
C VAL A 190 -4.44 -10.51 -2.05
N ILE A 191 -5.38 -11.40 -2.40
CA ILE A 191 -5.22 -12.42 -3.43
C ILE A 191 -5.79 -11.83 -4.72
N ASP A 192 -4.90 -11.42 -5.63
CA ASP A 192 -5.24 -10.77 -6.89
C ASP A 192 -4.26 -11.16 -8.01
N GLU A 193 -4.23 -10.40 -9.11
CA GLU A 193 -3.36 -10.63 -10.28
C GLU A 193 -1.86 -10.63 -9.98
N ARG A 194 -1.46 -10.24 -8.76
CA ARG A 194 -0.06 -10.26 -8.32
C ARG A 194 0.38 -11.62 -7.82
N MET A 195 -0.55 -12.54 -7.53
CA MET A 195 -0.21 -13.88 -7.05
C MET A 195 0.13 -14.82 -8.21
N ASP A 196 1.21 -15.56 -8.11
CA ASP A 196 1.57 -16.65 -9.01
C ASP A 196 0.76 -17.92 -8.66
N ILE A 197 -0.48 -17.94 -9.15
CA ILE A 197 -1.42 -19.06 -8.93
C ILE A 197 -0.87 -20.37 -9.47
N PRO A 198 -0.26 -20.44 -10.68
CA PRO A 198 0.38 -21.66 -11.19
C PRO A 198 1.50 -22.18 -10.28
N LEU A 199 2.36 -21.31 -9.76
CA LEU A 199 3.43 -21.69 -8.83
C LEU A 199 2.83 -22.32 -7.57
N LEU A 200 1.83 -21.65 -6.97
CA LEU A 200 1.14 -22.12 -5.76
C LEU A 200 0.51 -23.50 -5.99
N ALA A 201 -0.26 -23.66 -7.08
CA ALA A 201 -0.92 -24.91 -7.42
C ALA A 201 0.10 -26.05 -7.63
N THR A 202 1.18 -25.77 -8.35
CA THR A 202 2.22 -26.77 -8.65
C THR A 202 2.98 -27.17 -7.38
N ALA A 203 3.35 -26.21 -6.52
CA ALA A 203 4.02 -26.50 -5.25
C ALA A 203 3.13 -27.35 -4.33
N ALA A 204 1.84 -27.01 -4.25
CA ALA A 204 0.87 -27.76 -3.46
C ALA A 204 0.66 -29.21 -3.98
N ALA A 205 0.63 -29.40 -5.29
CA ALA A 205 0.54 -30.73 -5.90
C ALA A 205 1.81 -31.57 -5.70
N LEU A 206 2.99 -30.94 -5.70
CA LEU A 206 4.28 -31.62 -5.46
C LEU A 206 4.47 -32.04 -4.00
N ARG A 207 3.79 -31.39 -3.08
CA ARG A 207 3.90 -31.61 -1.63
C ARG A 207 2.50 -31.69 -0.99
N PRO A 208 1.76 -32.77 -1.22
CA PRO A 208 0.40 -32.93 -0.68
C PRO A 208 0.36 -32.97 0.87
N GLU A 209 1.49 -33.24 1.50
CA GLU A 209 1.64 -33.23 2.97
C GLU A 209 1.91 -31.84 3.56
N TRP A 210 2.17 -30.81 2.74
CA TRP A 210 2.30 -29.44 3.19
C TRP A 210 0.98 -28.72 3.07
N HIS A 211 0.71 -27.78 3.97
CA HIS A 211 -0.52 -26.99 3.96
C HIS A 211 -0.22 -25.53 3.64
N PHE A 212 -0.88 -25.02 2.62
CA PHE A 212 -0.73 -23.64 2.14
C PHE A 212 -1.89 -22.83 2.70
N ILE A 213 -1.57 -21.85 3.57
CA ILE A 213 -2.54 -21.02 4.27
C ILE A 213 -2.58 -19.65 3.61
N LEU A 214 -3.74 -19.25 3.08
CA LEU A 214 -3.95 -17.96 2.45
C LEU A 214 -4.94 -17.13 3.28
N VAL A 215 -4.44 -16.04 3.87
CA VAL A 215 -5.20 -15.09 4.67
C VAL A 215 -5.36 -13.79 3.90
N GLY A 216 -6.58 -13.42 3.57
CA GLY A 216 -6.90 -12.18 2.87
C GLY A 216 -8.09 -12.31 1.92
N PRO A 217 -8.59 -11.19 1.39
CA PRO A 217 -9.69 -11.19 0.44
C PRO A 217 -9.19 -11.53 -0.97
N VAL A 218 -10.05 -12.20 -1.74
CA VAL A 218 -9.89 -12.37 -3.19
C VAL A 218 -10.50 -11.14 -3.88
N VAL A 219 -9.70 -10.43 -4.68
CA VAL A 219 -10.10 -9.16 -5.30
C VAL A 219 -9.60 -9.11 -6.75
N LYS A 220 -10.42 -8.62 -7.66
CA LYS A 220 -10.08 -8.35 -9.07
C LYS A 220 -9.68 -9.57 -9.91
N ILE A 221 -9.82 -10.77 -9.40
CA ILE A 221 -9.66 -12.02 -10.13
C ILE A 221 -10.90 -12.88 -9.92
N ASP A 222 -11.14 -13.81 -10.86
CA ASP A 222 -12.22 -14.76 -10.72
C ASP A 222 -11.87 -15.78 -9.61
N PRO A 223 -12.68 -15.90 -8.54
CA PRO A 223 -12.46 -16.89 -7.50
C PRO A 223 -12.41 -18.33 -8.03
N GLU A 224 -13.08 -18.64 -9.15
CA GLU A 224 -13.05 -19.96 -9.77
C GLU A 224 -11.70 -20.29 -10.41
N SER A 225 -10.84 -19.30 -10.64
CA SER A 225 -9.46 -19.50 -11.12
C SER A 225 -8.50 -19.99 -10.04
N LEU A 226 -8.92 -19.97 -8.78
CA LEU A 226 -8.07 -20.38 -7.66
C LEU A 226 -7.97 -21.92 -7.56
N PRO A 227 -6.79 -22.48 -7.23
CA PRO A 227 -6.63 -23.92 -7.08
C PRO A 227 -7.40 -24.44 -5.85
N THR A 228 -8.10 -25.55 -6.03
CA THR A 228 -8.96 -26.19 -5.02
C THR A 228 -8.35 -27.46 -4.46
N LEU A 229 -7.02 -27.57 -4.39
CA LEU A 229 -6.33 -28.72 -3.82
C LEU A 229 -6.62 -28.84 -2.31
N PRO A 230 -6.75 -30.08 -1.77
CA PRO A 230 -7.14 -30.31 -0.36
C PRO A 230 -6.20 -29.69 0.67
N ASN A 231 -4.98 -29.39 0.27
CA ASN A 231 -3.94 -28.81 1.11
C ASN A 231 -3.75 -27.29 0.88
N ILE A 232 -4.67 -26.61 0.18
CA ILE A 232 -4.72 -25.16 0.07
C ILE A 232 -5.94 -24.64 0.83
N HIS A 233 -5.70 -23.75 1.78
CA HIS A 233 -6.70 -23.23 2.71
C HIS A 233 -6.87 -21.73 2.56
N TYR A 234 -8.05 -21.27 2.14
CA TYR A 234 -8.42 -19.87 2.03
C TYR A 234 -9.19 -19.45 3.28
N LEU A 235 -8.55 -18.73 4.19
CA LEU A 235 -9.15 -18.35 5.47
C LEU A 235 -9.88 -17.00 5.42
N GLY A 236 -9.86 -16.30 4.26
CA GLY A 236 -10.52 -15.02 4.07
C GLY A 236 -9.87 -13.87 4.82
N LEU A 237 -10.56 -12.72 4.83
CA LEU A 237 -10.08 -11.49 5.46
C LEU A 237 -10.00 -11.66 6.98
N LYS A 238 -8.89 -11.21 7.58
CA LYS A 238 -8.67 -11.16 9.02
C LYS A 238 -8.33 -9.74 9.45
N LYS A 239 -8.60 -9.41 10.72
CA LYS A 239 -8.20 -8.12 11.29
C LYS A 239 -6.69 -8.05 11.44
N TYR A 240 -6.13 -6.86 11.33
CA TYR A 240 -4.70 -6.63 11.51
C TYR A 240 -4.20 -7.15 12.86
N ASP A 241 -4.96 -6.93 13.93
CA ASP A 241 -4.62 -7.35 15.30
C ASP A 241 -4.56 -8.88 15.49
N ASP A 242 -5.23 -9.64 14.62
CA ASP A 242 -5.25 -11.10 14.68
C ASP A 242 -4.08 -11.74 13.91
N LEU A 243 -3.44 -11.01 12.99
CA LEU A 243 -2.39 -11.56 12.11
C LEU A 243 -1.23 -12.22 12.87
N PRO A 244 -0.73 -11.68 13.99
CA PRO A 244 0.32 -12.35 14.75
C PRO A 244 -0.06 -13.76 15.22
N SER A 245 -1.34 -14.00 15.55
CA SER A 245 -1.82 -15.32 15.97
C SER A 245 -1.83 -16.33 14.81
N TYR A 246 -2.13 -15.88 13.58
CA TYR A 246 -1.98 -16.71 12.38
C TYR A 246 -0.52 -17.01 12.09
N PHE A 247 0.35 -15.99 12.15
CA PHE A 247 1.79 -16.16 11.88
C PHE A 247 2.46 -17.10 12.89
N ALA A 248 2.03 -17.12 14.15
CA ALA A 248 2.51 -18.05 15.17
C ALA A 248 2.32 -19.53 14.76
N GLY A 249 1.28 -19.81 13.98
CA GLY A 249 0.97 -21.13 13.46
C GLY A 249 1.71 -21.54 12.18
N TRP A 250 2.48 -20.65 11.55
CA TRP A 250 3.18 -20.95 10.30
C TRP A 250 4.61 -21.41 10.53
N ASP A 251 5.12 -22.22 9.60
CA ASP A 251 6.53 -22.65 9.57
C ASP A 251 7.35 -21.79 8.61
N ILE A 252 6.73 -21.30 7.52
CA ILE A 252 7.33 -20.42 6.52
C ILE A 252 6.31 -19.35 6.11
N GLY A 253 6.74 -18.10 6.01
CA GLY A 253 6.00 -17.04 5.33
C GLY A 253 6.35 -17.02 3.84
N MET A 254 5.35 -17.11 2.96
CA MET A 254 5.59 -17.15 1.53
C MET A 254 5.10 -15.87 0.81
N LEU A 255 5.81 -15.51 -0.25
CA LEU A 255 5.50 -14.39 -1.14
C LEU A 255 5.51 -14.89 -2.60
N PRO A 256 4.46 -15.64 -3.00
CA PRO A 256 4.37 -16.24 -4.32
C PRO A 256 3.85 -15.22 -5.34
N PHE A 257 4.63 -14.17 -5.61
CA PHE A 257 4.24 -13.14 -6.56
C PHE A 257 4.54 -13.54 -8.00
N ALA A 258 3.59 -13.29 -8.90
CA ALA A 258 3.81 -13.38 -10.34
C ALA A 258 4.78 -12.27 -10.80
N LEU A 259 5.62 -12.58 -11.79
CA LEU A 259 6.53 -11.60 -12.38
C LEU A 259 5.84 -10.89 -13.54
N ASN A 260 5.10 -9.85 -13.26
CA ASN A 260 4.31 -9.08 -14.22
C ASN A 260 4.49 -7.56 -14.05
N LYS A 261 3.72 -6.77 -14.78
CA LYS A 261 3.83 -5.30 -14.72
C LYS A 261 3.48 -4.75 -13.33
N SER A 262 2.46 -5.30 -12.67
CA SER A 262 1.99 -4.82 -11.36
C SER A 262 2.95 -5.18 -10.22
N THR A 263 3.78 -6.23 -10.39
CA THR A 263 4.75 -6.66 -9.36
C THR A 263 6.17 -6.12 -9.59
N ARG A 264 6.40 -5.49 -10.74
CA ARG A 264 7.75 -5.02 -11.12
C ARG A 264 8.38 -4.06 -10.12
N PHE A 265 7.57 -3.25 -9.46
CA PHE A 265 8.05 -2.17 -8.58
C PHE A 265 7.54 -2.31 -7.15
N ILE A 266 6.93 -3.45 -6.79
CA ILE A 266 6.43 -3.64 -5.43
C ILE A 266 7.58 -3.81 -4.44
N SER A 267 7.37 -3.27 -3.24
CA SER A 267 8.20 -3.49 -2.05
C SER A 267 7.31 -4.13 -0.97
N PRO A 268 7.24 -5.47 -0.91
CA PRO A 268 6.25 -6.16 -0.09
C PRO A 268 6.44 -5.90 1.40
N THR A 269 5.44 -5.31 2.04
CA THR A 269 5.40 -5.06 3.50
C THR A 269 5.45 -6.36 4.30
N LYS A 270 5.03 -7.48 3.69
CA LYS A 270 4.97 -8.78 4.34
C LYS A 270 6.35 -9.36 4.65
N THR A 271 7.39 -9.01 3.87
CA THR A 271 8.74 -9.49 4.15
C THR A 271 9.19 -9.10 5.57
N PRO A 272 9.23 -7.82 5.96
CA PRO A 272 9.61 -7.45 7.32
C PRO A 272 8.60 -7.89 8.39
N GLU A 273 7.30 -8.01 8.07
CA GLU A 273 6.28 -8.52 9.01
C GLU A 273 6.54 -10.00 9.36
N TYR A 274 6.82 -10.86 8.39
CA TYR A 274 7.16 -12.27 8.61
C TYR A 274 8.47 -12.42 9.38
N LEU A 275 9.49 -11.65 9.04
CA LEU A 275 10.75 -11.64 9.77
C LEU A 275 10.57 -11.19 11.22
N ALA A 276 9.74 -10.16 11.47
CA ALA A 276 9.41 -9.71 12.82
C ALA A 276 8.66 -10.79 13.61
N ALA A 277 7.80 -11.56 12.95
CA ALA A 277 7.15 -12.74 13.54
C ALA A 277 8.12 -13.91 13.81
N GLY A 278 9.36 -13.84 13.33
CA GLY A 278 10.36 -14.89 13.46
C GLY A 278 10.27 -16.00 12.40
N LEU A 279 9.48 -15.77 11.36
CA LEU A 279 9.31 -16.72 10.26
C LEU A 279 10.48 -16.65 9.27
N ARG A 280 10.84 -17.78 8.68
CA ARG A 280 11.62 -17.82 7.45
C ARG A 280 10.74 -17.35 6.29
N VAL A 281 11.35 -16.69 5.33
CA VAL A 281 10.63 -16.12 4.19
C VAL A 281 11.09 -16.79 2.91
N ILE A 282 10.12 -17.17 2.06
CA ILE A 282 10.38 -17.63 0.69
C ILE A 282 9.64 -16.72 -0.29
N SER A 283 10.29 -16.29 -1.35
CA SER A 283 9.73 -15.35 -2.32
C SER A 283 10.15 -15.68 -3.74
N THR A 284 9.26 -15.44 -4.69
CA THR A 284 9.64 -15.26 -6.09
C THR A 284 10.62 -14.08 -6.23
N PRO A 285 11.36 -13.93 -7.34
CA PRO A 285 12.46 -12.97 -7.45
C PRO A 285 11.97 -11.52 -7.63
N ILE A 286 11.23 -11.02 -6.65
CA ILE A 286 10.85 -9.61 -6.55
C ILE A 286 12.11 -8.80 -6.18
N ARG A 287 12.40 -7.78 -6.97
CA ARG A 287 13.63 -6.99 -6.83
C ARG A 287 13.87 -6.46 -5.41
N ASP A 288 12.85 -5.88 -4.79
CA ASP A 288 12.92 -5.30 -3.45
C ASP A 288 12.90 -6.38 -2.33
N VAL A 289 12.72 -7.66 -2.69
CA VAL A 289 12.95 -8.80 -1.78
C VAL A 289 14.34 -9.39 -2.01
N ILE A 290 14.82 -9.50 -3.25
CA ILE A 290 16.19 -9.93 -3.54
C ILE A 290 17.15 -9.03 -2.77
N THR A 291 17.03 -7.71 -2.96
CA THR A 291 17.83 -6.70 -2.26
C THR A 291 16.91 -5.87 -1.37
N PRO A 292 17.09 -5.89 -0.04
CA PRO A 292 18.24 -6.43 0.70
C PRO A 292 18.05 -7.85 1.26
N TYR A 293 16.86 -8.43 1.28
CA TYR A 293 16.55 -9.60 2.11
C TYR A 293 17.21 -10.89 1.60
N GLY A 294 17.17 -11.12 0.29
CA GLY A 294 17.87 -12.25 -0.34
C GLY A 294 19.38 -12.16 -0.15
N ASP A 295 19.97 -10.98 -0.43
CA ASP A 295 21.42 -10.74 -0.31
C ASP A 295 21.92 -10.94 1.11
N LEU A 296 21.10 -10.71 2.13
CA LEU A 296 21.43 -10.90 3.54
C LEU A 296 21.07 -12.31 4.06
N GLY A 297 20.55 -13.19 3.21
CA GLY A 297 20.10 -14.53 3.61
C GLY A 297 18.88 -14.52 4.53
N LEU A 298 18.07 -13.45 4.48
CA LEU A 298 16.83 -13.30 5.25
C LEU A 298 15.61 -13.84 4.50
N ALA A 299 15.71 -14.00 3.17
CA ALA A 299 14.68 -14.60 2.34
C ALA A 299 15.28 -15.57 1.34
N GLY A 300 14.66 -16.72 1.14
CA GLY A 300 14.96 -17.65 0.05
C GLY A 300 14.29 -17.17 -1.23
N ILE A 301 15.07 -16.96 -2.28
CA ILE A 301 14.57 -16.52 -3.58
C ILE A 301 14.44 -17.71 -4.50
N VAL A 302 13.28 -17.88 -5.13
CA VAL A 302 12.93 -19.04 -5.95
C VAL A 302 12.35 -18.63 -7.30
N ASN A 303 12.65 -19.40 -8.34
CA ASN A 303 12.26 -19.05 -9.71
C ASN A 303 11.08 -19.87 -10.25
N ASP A 304 10.87 -21.05 -9.68
CA ASP A 304 9.80 -21.97 -10.08
C ASP A 304 9.33 -22.84 -8.89
N ALA A 305 8.31 -23.64 -9.11
CA ALA A 305 7.74 -24.51 -8.07
C ALA A 305 8.71 -25.60 -7.58
N GLY A 306 9.58 -26.11 -8.44
CA GLY A 306 10.61 -27.09 -8.05
C GLY A 306 11.66 -26.46 -7.13
N ASP A 307 12.06 -25.24 -7.44
CA ASP A 307 12.98 -24.44 -6.63
C ASP A 307 12.33 -24.05 -5.30
N PHE A 308 11.05 -23.67 -5.34
CA PHE A 308 10.24 -23.40 -4.15
C PHE A 308 10.23 -24.59 -3.20
N VAL A 309 9.94 -25.79 -3.73
CA VAL A 309 9.88 -27.03 -2.93
C VAL A 309 11.25 -27.34 -2.33
N ARG A 310 12.35 -27.26 -3.11
CA ARG A 310 13.70 -27.52 -2.59
C ARG A 310 14.09 -26.56 -1.47
N THR A 311 13.80 -25.28 -1.66
CA THR A 311 14.12 -24.21 -0.70
C THR A 311 13.31 -24.37 0.58
N ALA A 312 12.00 -24.59 0.46
CA ALA A 312 11.11 -24.81 1.60
C ALA A 312 11.49 -26.10 2.36
N ASP A 313 11.80 -27.20 1.68
CA ASP A 313 12.32 -28.44 2.29
C ASP A 313 13.57 -28.19 3.14
N SER A 314 14.51 -27.40 2.61
CA SER A 314 15.72 -27.03 3.36
C SER A 314 15.40 -26.19 4.60
N MET A 315 14.45 -25.26 4.49
CA MET A 315 13.99 -24.44 5.61
C MET A 315 13.30 -25.28 6.68
N LEU A 316 12.46 -26.22 6.31
CA LEU A 316 11.68 -27.08 7.21
C LEU A 316 12.55 -28.12 7.91
N LYS A 317 13.52 -28.68 7.24
CA LYS A 317 14.43 -29.70 7.81
C LYS A 317 15.43 -29.15 8.83
N GLY A 318 15.48 -27.83 8.93
CA GLY A 318 16.16 -27.18 10.05
C GLY A 318 17.66 -27.46 10.16
N SER A 319 18.46 -27.19 9.13
CA SER A 319 19.82 -26.71 9.37
C SER A 319 19.66 -25.32 9.98
N TYR A 320 19.33 -25.27 11.26
CA TYR A 320 19.10 -24.01 11.96
C TYR A 320 20.41 -23.23 11.92
N ASP A 321 20.44 -22.23 11.06
CA ASP A 321 21.33 -21.11 11.26
C ASP A 321 20.86 -20.42 12.55
N SER A 322 21.52 -20.74 13.65
CA SER A 322 21.20 -20.23 14.98
C SER A 322 21.20 -18.70 15.07
N GLY A 323 21.83 -18.02 14.10
CA GLY A 323 21.91 -16.56 14.02
C GLY A 323 20.86 -15.91 13.10
N PHE A 324 19.91 -16.67 12.51
CA PHE A 324 18.92 -16.10 11.58
C PHE A 324 18.07 -15.02 12.25
N ARG A 325 17.52 -15.32 13.43
CA ARG A 325 16.64 -14.41 14.16
C ARG A 325 17.39 -13.14 14.57
N GLU A 326 18.60 -13.28 15.07
CA GLU A 326 19.44 -12.15 15.47
C GLU A 326 19.78 -11.26 14.28
N ARG A 327 20.06 -11.84 13.10
CA ARG A 327 20.31 -11.05 11.89
C ARG A 327 19.03 -10.35 11.42
N ALA A 328 17.88 -11.02 11.45
CA ALA A 328 16.58 -10.41 11.09
C ALA A 328 16.26 -9.24 12.03
N ASP A 329 16.39 -9.44 13.35
CA ASP A 329 16.13 -8.40 14.35
C ASP A 329 17.10 -7.23 14.22
N ALA A 330 18.39 -7.49 14.02
CA ALA A 330 19.39 -6.46 13.77
C ALA A 330 19.13 -5.67 12.47
N PHE A 331 18.59 -6.32 11.43
CA PHE A 331 18.18 -5.64 10.21
C PHE A 331 16.93 -4.77 10.47
N LEU A 332 15.90 -5.33 11.08
CA LEU A 332 14.64 -4.64 11.33
C LEU A 332 14.75 -3.47 12.31
N SER A 333 15.69 -3.55 13.27
CA SER A 333 15.94 -2.46 14.24
C SER A 333 16.42 -1.15 13.60
N ARG A 334 16.91 -1.20 12.35
CA ARG A 334 17.38 -0.02 11.61
C ARG A 334 16.26 0.85 11.07
N SER A 335 15.02 0.33 11.00
CA SER A 335 13.86 1.02 10.49
C SER A 335 12.67 0.86 11.44
N SER A 336 11.88 1.91 11.54
CA SER A 336 10.60 1.89 12.25
C SER A 336 9.70 2.95 11.63
N TRP A 337 8.40 2.82 11.82
CA TRP A 337 7.47 3.85 11.37
C TRP A 337 7.73 5.22 11.99
N ASP A 338 8.25 5.27 13.23
CA ASP A 338 8.61 6.55 13.88
C ASP A 338 9.85 7.16 13.24
N LYS A 339 10.85 6.35 12.89
CA LYS A 339 12.03 6.82 12.16
C LYS A 339 11.65 7.30 10.75
N THR A 340 10.89 6.50 10.01
CA THR A 340 10.39 6.88 8.67
C THR A 340 9.64 8.22 8.73
N TRP A 341 8.73 8.38 9.70
CA TRP A 341 8.03 9.63 9.92
C TRP A 341 8.98 10.80 10.24
N ALA A 342 9.94 10.60 11.12
CA ALA A 342 10.90 11.65 11.50
C ALA A 342 11.73 12.11 10.30
N ASP A 343 12.22 11.16 9.50
CA ASP A 343 13.02 11.45 8.30
C ASP A 343 12.17 12.17 7.22
N MET A 344 10.93 11.74 6.99
CA MET A 344 9.98 12.43 6.11
C MET A 344 9.68 13.85 6.62
N ASN A 345 9.38 14.00 7.92
CA ASN A 345 9.07 15.28 8.51
C ASN A 345 10.25 16.26 8.39
N GLN A 346 11.48 15.77 8.56
CA GLN A 346 12.67 16.62 8.39
C GLN A 346 12.80 17.15 6.96
N LEU A 347 12.50 16.34 5.95
CA LEU A 347 12.49 16.78 4.54
C LEU A 347 11.40 17.83 4.30
N ILE A 348 10.22 17.62 4.85
CA ILE A 348 9.11 18.58 4.75
C ILE A 348 9.50 19.91 5.38
N ASP A 349 10.04 19.90 6.60
CA ASP A 349 10.41 21.13 7.31
C ASP A 349 11.52 21.90 6.59
N ARG A 350 12.50 21.21 6.01
CA ARG A 350 13.53 21.80 5.14
C ARG A 350 12.92 22.47 3.90
N THR A 351 11.99 21.79 3.24
CA THR A 351 11.31 22.28 2.04
C THR A 351 10.51 23.54 2.37
N LEU A 352 9.72 23.52 3.44
CA LEU A 352 8.95 24.68 3.89
C LEU A 352 9.84 25.86 4.27
N SER A 353 10.97 25.61 4.93
CA SER A 353 11.93 26.66 5.31
C SER A 353 12.58 27.31 4.09
N SER A 354 12.95 26.51 3.08
CA SER A 354 13.53 27.03 1.84
C SER A 354 12.55 27.88 1.04
N MET A 355 11.27 27.53 1.06
CA MET A 355 10.21 28.32 0.41
C MET A 355 9.95 29.65 1.10
N SER A 356 10.06 29.69 2.43
CA SER A 356 9.87 30.92 3.21
C SER A 356 11.01 31.93 3.04
N SER A 357 12.21 31.46 2.66
CA SER A 357 13.39 32.29 2.43
C SER A 357 13.55 32.77 0.98
N ALA A 358 12.78 32.23 0.03
CA ALA A 358 12.79 32.66 -1.36
C ALA A 358 11.94 33.95 -1.52
N PRO A 359 12.39 34.97 -2.29
CA PRO A 359 11.55 36.14 -2.57
C PRO A 359 10.25 35.71 -3.24
N GLN A 360 9.13 36.38 -2.87
CA GLN A 360 7.74 36.06 -3.29
C GLN A 360 7.53 36.29 -4.81
N THR A 361 8.16 35.52 -5.67
CA THR A 361 7.97 35.57 -7.14
C THR A 361 7.47 34.24 -7.72
N ARG A 362 6.91 33.35 -6.91
CA ARG A 362 6.26 32.13 -7.40
C ARG A 362 4.75 32.18 -7.20
N THR A 363 4.08 33.07 -7.96
CA THR A 363 2.72 32.77 -8.39
C THR A 363 2.83 31.59 -9.37
N LYS A 364 2.58 30.36 -8.89
CA LYS A 364 2.36 29.22 -9.78
C LYS A 364 1.08 29.51 -10.55
N SER A 365 1.20 30.24 -11.68
CA SER A 365 0.12 30.49 -12.62
C SER A 365 -0.30 29.16 -13.23
N PHE A 366 -1.44 28.67 -12.84
CA PHE A 366 -2.15 27.59 -13.52
C PHE A 366 -2.81 28.15 -14.77
N ALA A 367 -2.00 28.49 -15.81
CA ALA A 367 -2.54 28.77 -17.14
C ALA A 367 -3.10 27.46 -17.67
N ALA A 368 -4.42 27.41 -17.82
CA ALA A 368 -5.08 26.43 -18.65
C ALA A 368 -4.43 26.49 -20.04
N ALA A 369 -3.77 25.40 -20.45
CA ALA A 369 -3.42 25.20 -21.84
C ALA A 369 -4.74 25.02 -22.60
N SER A 370 -5.24 26.12 -23.15
CA SER A 370 -6.34 26.15 -24.09
C SER A 370 -5.96 25.32 -25.32
N ALA A 371 -6.84 24.36 -25.62
CA ALA A 371 -6.84 23.65 -26.88
C ALA A 371 -6.98 24.66 -28.07
N GLU A 372 -5.91 24.84 -28.77
CA GLU A 372 -5.93 25.40 -30.13
C GLU A 372 -4.79 24.75 -30.93
N SER A 373 -5.11 23.78 -31.75
CA SER A 373 -4.83 23.68 -33.17
C SER A 373 -5.10 22.25 -33.69
N VAL A 374 -6.32 22.05 -34.15
CA VAL A 374 -6.60 21.05 -35.17
C VAL A 374 -7.05 21.88 -36.41
N ALA A 375 -6.16 22.07 -37.35
CA ALA A 375 -6.53 22.33 -38.73
C ALA A 375 -5.33 22.02 -39.65
N HIS A 376 -5.60 21.10 -40.61
CA HIS A 376 -4.91 20.82 -41.86
C HIS A 376 -3.50 20.16 -41.78
N VAL A 377 -3.34 18.95 -42.21
CA VAL A 377 -3.51 18.35 -43.57
C VAL A 377 -3.74 16.84 -43.42
#